data_9ca0a21afd37b9cf544c05a8a6859cd4
#
_entry.id   9ca0a21afd37b9cf544c05a8a6859cd4
#
_cell.length_a   1.000
_cell.length_b   1.000
_cell.length_c   1.000
_cell.angle_alpha   90.00
_cell.angle_beta   90.00
_cell.angle_gamma   90.00
#
_symmetry.space_group_name_H-M   'P 1'
#
loop_
_entity.id
_entity.type
_entity.pdbx_description
1 polymer ?
#
loop_
_entity_poly.entity_id
_entity_poly.type
_entity_poly.pdbx_seq_one_letter_code
_entity_poly.pdbx_strand_id
1 'polypeptide(L)'
;MSAAGAKAAVGVFGEQLVHDRLVEQGWHVLDRNWRSPARDCPGELDLVAVDPDGVLVVVEVRTRRGEACGTALESVTPIKLRRLRRLFGVWWSAQDARAKVRHAGGARVDVVAVQVQRSGPCRVSHVRGVG
;
A
#
# COMPACT_ATOMS: atom_id res chain seq x y z
N MET A 1 -25.99 7.37 1.70
CA MET A 1 -24.88 6.42 1.56
C MET A 1 -24.81 5.54 2.81
N SER A 2 -24.65 4.24 2.67
CA SER A 2 -24.49 3.34 3.80
C SER A 2 -23.13 3.55 4.48
N ALA A 3 -23.01 3.11 5.74
CA ALA A 3 -21.73 3.17 6.45
C ALA A 3 -20.62 2.40 5.70
N ALA A 4 -20.94 1.24 5.13
CA ALA A 4 -20.00 0.46 4.31
C ALA A 4 -19.58 1.24 3.05
N GLY A 5 -20.52 1.91 2.38
CA GLY A 5 -20.21 2.74 1.22
C GLY A 5 -19.33 3.94 1.57
N ALA A 6 -19.55 4.55 2.73
CA ALA A 6 -18.73 5.67 3.20
C ALA A 6 -17.29 5.21 3.50
N LYS A 7 -17.10 4.04 4.13
CA LYS A 7 -15.78 3.46 4.37
C LYS A 7 -15.05 3.15 3.06
N ALA A 8 -15.74 2.53 2.11
CA ALA A 8 -15.17 2.21 0.80
C ALA A 8 -14.74 3.48 0.07
N ALA A 9 -15.55 4.53 0.09
CA ALA A 9 -15.23 5.81 -0.54
C ALA A 9 -13.98 6.47 0.09
N VAL A 10 -13.84 6.43 1.40
CA VAL A 10 -12.67 6.95 2.12
C VAL A 10 -11.42 6.15 1.76
N GLY A 11 -11.53 4.81 1.66
CA GLY A 11 -10.43 3.95 1.25
C GLY A 11 -9.97 4.25 -0.17
N VAL A 12 -10.88 4.37 -1.12
CA VAL A 12 -10.57 4.72 -2.51
C VAL A 12 -9.91 6.09 -2.59
N PHE A 13 -10.42 7.05 -1.85
CA PHE A 13 -9.83 8.40 -1.78
C PHE A 13 -8.39 8.35 -1.28
N GLY A 14 -8.13 7.61 -0.19
CA GLY A 14 -6.79 7.49 0.39
C GLY A 14 -5.80 6.83 -0.56
N GLU A 15 -6.21 5.75 -1.22
CA GLU A 15 -5.37 5.05 -2.19
C GLU A 15 -5.01 5.94 -3.38
N GLN A 16 -5.98 6.70 -3.89
CA GLN A 16 -5.73 7.63 -5.01
C GLN A 16 -4.78 8.76 -4.58
N LEU A 17 -4.99 9.31 -3.40
CA LEU A 17 -4.12 10.36 -2.85
C LEU A 17 -2.68 9.87 -2.73
N VAL A 18 -2.47 8.68 -2.18
CA VAL A 18 -1.15 8.10 -2.02
C VAL A 18 -0.51 7.81 -3.38
N HIS A 19 -1.27 7.22 -4.32
CA HIS A 19 -0.79 6.99 -5.68
C HIS A 19 -0.24 8.28 -6.29
N ASP A 20 -1.04 9.35 -6.29
CA ASP A 20 -0.67 10.61 -6.92
C ASP A 20 0.56 11.23 -6.24
N ARG A 21 0.62 11.15 -4.92
CA ARG A 21 1.73 11.65 -4.13
C ARG A 21 3.04 10.92 -4.45
N LEU A 22 2.99 9.60 -4.57
CA LEU A 22 4.17 8.81 -4.92
C LEU A 22 4.66 9.13 -6.33
N VAL A 23 3.74 9.25 -7.28
CA VAL A 23 4.10 9.63 -8.67
C VAL A 23 4.76 11.00 -8.70
N GLU A 24 4.24 11.98 -7.97
CA GLU A 24 4.82 13.31 -7.86
C GLU A 24 6.23 13.27 -7.25
N GLN A 25 6.48 12.33 -6.35
CA GLN A 25 7.78 12.13 -5.70
C GLN A 25 8.76 11.30 -6.53
N GLY A 26 8.40 10.94 -7.75
CA GLY A 26 9.28 10.21 -8.66
C GLY A 26 9.20 8.69 -8.56
N TRP A 27 8.20 8.16 -7.87
CA TRP A 27 7.96 6.70 -7.83
C TRP A 27 7.31 6.23 -9.12
N HIS A 28 7.60 5.01 -9.50
CA HIS A 28 6.95 4.36 -10.63
C HIS A 28 6.00 3.28 -10.12
N VAL A 29 4.69 3.48 -10.29
CA VAL A 29 3.67 2.54 -9.84
C VAL A 29 3.51 1.44 -10.88
N LEU A 30 3.69 0.18 -10.46
CA LEU A 30 3.61 -1.00 -11.31
C LEU A 30 2.21 -1.63 -11.29
N ASP A 31 1.59 -1.70 -10.11
CA ASP A 31 0.27 -2.30 -9.95
C ASP A 31 -0.53 -1.55 -8.87
N ARG A 32 -1.85 -1.54 -9.04
CA ARG A 32 -2.81 -0.97 -8.09
C ARG A 32 -3.91 -1.98 -7.83
N ASN A 33 -4.29 -2.12 -6.56
CA ASN A 33 -5.38 -3.00 -6.17
C ASN A 33 -5.24 -4.40 -6.78
N TRP A 34 -4.02 -4.91 -6.72
CA TRP A 34 -3.72 -6.21 -7.28
C TRP A 34 -4.29 -7.31 -6.39
N ARG A 35 -5.08 -8.18 -7.00
CA ARG A 35 -5.70 -9.31 -6.31
C ARG A 35 -4.97 -10.59 -6.62
N SER A 36 -4.59 -11.33 -5.58
CA SER A 36 -3.92 -12.61 -5.72
C SER A 36 -4.81 -13.65 -6.37
N PRO A 37 -4.33 -14.35 -7.44
CA PRO A 37 -5.04 -15.48 -8.01
C PRO A 37 -4.82 -16.78 -7.25
N ALA A 38 -3.91 -16.82 -6.29
CA ALA A 38 -3.57 -18.02 -5.54
C ALA A 38 -4.64 -18.34 -4.50
N ARG A 39 -5.21 -19.55 -4.55
CA ARG A 39 -6.27 -19.98 -3.62
C ARG A 39 -5.76 -20.11 -2.19
N ASP A 40 -4.50 -20.49 -2.00
CA ASP A 40 -3.87 -20.67 -0.71
C ASP A 40 -3.34 -19.37 -0.10
N CYS A 41 -3.35 -18.29 -0.88
CA CYS A 41 -2.91 -16.98 -0.42
C CYS A 41 -3.82 -15.90 -1.00
N PRO A 42 -5.08 -15.79 -0.52
CA PRO A 42 -5.99 -14.76 -1.01
C PRO A 42 -5.66 -13.40 -0.42
N GLY A 43 -6.04 -12.36 -1.12
CA GLY A 43 -5.90 -10.98 -0.66
C GLY A 43 -5.49 -10.03 -1.76
N GLU A 44 -5.30 -8.78 -1.38
CA GLU A 44 -4.95 -7.69 -2.29
C GLU A 44 -3.71 -6.96 -1.81
N LEU A 45 -2.95 -6.42 -2.77
CA LEU A 45 -1.92 -5.42 -2.54
C LEU A 45 -2.45 -4.08 -3.03
N ASP A 46 -2.40 -3.05 -2.18
CA ASP A 46 -2.90 -1.73 -2.53
C ASP A 46 -2.09 -1.10 -3.66
N LEU A 47 -0.77 -1.05 -3.50
CA LEU A 47 0.15 -0.55 -4.52
C LEU A 47 1.42 -1.38 -4.52
N VAL A 48 1.94 -1.63 -5.72
CA VAL A 48 3.30 -2.13 -5.92
C VAL A 48 4.03 -1.11 -6.77
N ALA A 49 5.16 -0.63 -6.31
CA ALA A 49 5.87 0.46 -6.96
C ALA A 49 7.38 0.30 -6.83
N VAL A 50 8.09 1.09 -7.63
CA VAL A 50 9.55 1.23 -7.53
C VAL A 50 9.82 2.64 -7.03
N ASP A 51 10.62 2.76 -5.96
CA ASP A 51 10.96 4.07 -5.41
C ASP A 51 12.01 4.78 -6.27
N PRO A 52 12.34 6.05 -5.98
CA PRO A 52 13.34 6.78 -6.77
C PRO A 52 14.73 6.17 -6.78
N ASP A 53 15.05 5.32 -5.80
CA ASP A 53 16.34 4.62 -5.73
C ASP A 53 16.31 3.26 -6.44
N GLY A 54 15.21 2.90 -7.06
CA GLY A 54 15.06 1.65 -7.79
C GLY A 54 14.66 0.43 -6.94
N VAL A 55 14.24 0.64 -5.70
CA VAL A 55 13.83 -0.43 -4.80
C VAL A 55 12.35 -0.77 -5.03
N LEU A 56 12.05 -2.06 -5.11
CA LEU A 56 10.68 -2.53 -5.24
C LEU A 56 9.98 -2.48 -3.89
N VAL A 57 8.79 -1.87 -3.85
CA VAL A 57 8.06 -1.59 -2.62
C VAL A 57 6.60 -2.00 -2.74
N VAL A 58 6.12 -2.78 -1.77
CA VAL A 58 4.68 -2.92 -1.55
C VAL A 58 4.27 -1.81 -0.59
N VAL A 59 3.30 -1.01 -1.00
CA VAL A 59 2.78 0.10 -0.20
C VAL A 59 1.38 -0.25 0.29
N GLU A 60 1.26 -0.44 1.60
CA GLU A 60 -0.04 -0.61 2.27
C GLU A 60 -0.59 0.75 2.64
N VAL A 61 -1.81 1.05 2.19
CA VAL A 61 -2.47 2.33 2.45
C VAL A 61 -3.50 2.16 3.55
N ARG A 62 -3.38 2.97 4.59
CA ARG A 62 -4.31 3.01 5.71
C ARG A 62 -4.97 4.36 5.79
N THR A 63 -6.28 4.39 5.60
CA THR A 63 -7.06 5.62 5.62
C THR A 63 -7.97 5.62 6.83
N ARG A 64 -7.93 6.71 7.60
CA ARG A 64 -8.78 6.93 8.77
C ARG A 64 -9.44 8.29 8.67
N ARG A 65 -10.68 8.37 9.17
CA ARG A 65 -11.44 9.61 9.23
C ARG A 65 -11.46 10.14 10.66
N GLY A 66 -11.25 11.44 10.81
CA GLY A 66 -11.33 12.14 12.10
C GLY A 66 -10.07 11.94 12.95
N GLU A 67 -10.17 12.36 14.21
CA GLU A 67 -9.07 12.27 15.19
C GLU A 67 -9.10 10.96 15.97
N ALA A 68 -9.64 9.92 15.37
CA ALA A 68 -9.82 8.64 16.02
C ALA A 68 -8.52 8.09 16.58
N CYS A 69 -8.64 7.47 17.73
CA CYS A 69 -7.58 6.90 18.52
C CYS A 69 -6.68 5.95 17.75
N GLY A 70 -5.40 6.02 18.01
CA GLY A 70 -4.39 5.17 17.42
C GLY A 70 -3.96 5.69 16.06
N THR A 71 -2.74 5.38 15.72
CA THR A 71 -2.20 5.69 14.40
C THR A 71 -2.65 4.61 13.41
N ALA A 72 -2.81 4.97 12.15
CA ALA A 72 -3.10 3.98 11.11
C ALA A 72 -1.99 2.92 11.03
N LEU A 73 -0.76 3.28 11.39
CA LEU A 73 0.37 2.36 11.47
C LEU A 73 0.14 1.26 12.51
N GLU A 74 -0.46 1.57 13.66
CA GLU A 74 -0.76 0.58 14.71
C GLU A 74 -1.74 -0.50 14.25
N SER A 75 -2.52 -0.22 13.20
CA SER A 75 -3.44 -1.21 12.63
C SER A 75 -2.75 -2.30 11.80
N VAL A 76 -1.45 -2.12 11.51
CA VAL A 76 -0.68 -3.11 10.77
C VAL A 76 0.02 -4.05 11.75
N THR A 77 -0.62 -5.18 12.02
CA THR A 77 -0.13 -6.19 12.97
C THR A 77 0.98 -7.05 12.35
N PRO A 78 1.79 -7.75 13.17
CA PRO A 78 2.76 -8.72 12.64
C PRO A 78 2.13 -9.79 11.75
N ILE A 79 0.92 -10.24 12.07
CA ILE A 79 0.19 -11.23 11.25
C ILE A 79 -0.12 -10.63 9.88
N LYS A 80 -0.60 -9.40 9.85
CA LYS A 80 -0.93 -8.70 8.61
C LYS A 80 0.32 -8.45 7.77
N LEU A 81 1.43 -8.08 8.40
CA LEU A 81 2.70 -7.87 7.72
C LEU A 81 3.21 -9.15 7.06
N ARG A 82 3.12 -10.29 7.76
CA ARG A 82 3.46 -11.60 7.17
C ARG A 82 2.60 -11.91 5.97
N ARG A 83 1.31 -11.60 6.05
CA ARG A 83 0.37 -11.80 4.94
C ARG A 83 0.75 -10.94 3.73
N LEU A 84 1.09 -9.67 3.96
CA LEU A 84 1.54 -8.78 2.90
C LEU A 84 2.81 -9.31 2.22
N ARG A 85 3.75 -9.83 2.99
CA ARG A 85 4.97 -10.43 2.45
C ARG A 85 4.69 -11.67 1.62
N ARG A 86 3.75 -12.52 2.05
CA ARG A 86 3.33 -13.69 1.27
C ARG A 86 2.67 -13.27 -0.04
N LEU A 87 1.78 -12.28 0.01
CA LEU A 87 1.13 -11.73 -1.18
C LEU A 87 2.16 -11.13 -2.13
N PHE A 88 3.15 -10.45 -1.59
CA PHE A 88 4.24 -9.91 -2.39
C PHE A 88 5.02 -11.03 -3.10
N GLY A 89 5.24 -12.14 -2.42
CA GLY A 89 5.87 -13.33 -3.03
C GLY A 89 5.05 -13.88 -4.20
N VAL A 90 3.72 -13.93 -4.07
CA VAL A 90 2.82 -14.35 -5.14
C VAL A 90 2.90 -13.37 -6.32
N TRP A 91 2.86 -12.08 -6.04
CA TRP A 91 3.00 -11.06 -7.08
C TRP A 91 4.34 -11.20 -7.82
N TRP A 92 5.43 -11.35 -7.07
CA TRP A 92 6.76 -11.53 -7.63
C TRP A 92 6.85 -12.75 -8.54
N SER A 93 6.30 -13.88 -8.11
CA SER A 93 6.29 -15.12 -8.89
C SER A 93 5.54 -15.00 -10.21
N ALA A 94 4.56 -14.10 -10.27
CA ALA A 94 3.79 -13.84 -11.48
C ALA A 94 4.52 -12.96 -12.50
N GLN A 95 5.64 -12.35 -12.12
CA GLN A 95 6.41 -11.49 -13.02
C GLN A 95 7.25 -12.33 -13.97
N ASP A 96 7.49 -11.80 -15.17
CA ASP A 96 8.36 -12.46 -16.13
C ASP A 96 9.85 -12.32 -15.73
N ALA A 97 10.72 -13.09 -16.39
CA ALA A 97 12.14 -13.11 -16.10
C ALA A 97 12.81 -11.73 -16.27
N ARG A 98 12.39 -10.95 -17.24
CA ARG A 98 12.94 -9.61 -17.49
C ARG A 98 12.59 -8.66 -16.35
N ALA A 99 11.33 -8.69 -15.90
CA ALA A 99 10.89 -7.86 -14.78
C ALA A 99 11.65 -8.23 -13.50
N LYS A 100 11.85 -9.52 -13.25
CA LYS A 100 12.60 -10.01 -12.08
C LYS A 100 14.03 -9.50 -12.06
N VAL A 101 14.73 -9.56 -13.17
CA VAL A 101 16.10 -9.04 -13.27
C VAL A 101 16.12 -7.53 -13.03
N ARG A 102 15.17 -6.80 -13.60
CA ARG A 102 15.08 -5.34 -13.49
C ARG A 102 14.89 -4.88 -12.04
N HIS A 103 14.19 -5.69 -11.24
CA HIS A 103 13.82 -5.35 -9.86
C HIS A 103 14.58 -6.17 -8.81
N ALA A 104 15.71 -6.75 -9.17
CA ALA A 104 16.48 -7.59 -8.26
C ALA A 104 17.26 -6.80 -7.18
N GLY A 105 17.15 -5.48 -7.15
CA GLY A 105 17.90 -4.59 -6.25
C GLY A 105 17.40 -4.55 -4.81
N GLY A 106 16.41 -5.36 -4.45
CA GLY A 106 15.85 -5.39 -3.10
C GLY A 106 14.36 -5.07 -3.08
N ALA A 107 13.75 -5.36 -1.94
CA ALA A 107 12.32 -5.19 -1.74
C ALA A 107 12.02 -4.81 -0.29
N ARG A 108 10.97 -4.02 -0.09
CA ARG A 108 10.50 -3.67 1.26
C ARG A 108 8.99 -3.47 1.26
N VAL A 109 8.42 -3.44 2.45
CA VAL A 109 7.02 -3.09 2.69
C VAL A 109 6.97 -1.74 3.38
N ASP A 110 6.23 -0.80 2.81
CA ASP A 110 5.98 0.51 3.39
C ASP A 110 4.51 0.63 3.79
N VAL A 111 4.24 1.44 4.79
CA VAL A 111 2.87 1.79 5.18
C VAL A 111 2.70 3.29 5.04
N VAL A 112 1.68 3.70 4.32
CA VAL A 112 1.29 5.10 4.21
C VAL A 112 -0.06 5.28 4.88
N ALA A 113 -0.09 6.10 5.92
CA ALA A 113 -1.29 6.42 6.67
C ALA A 113 -1.84 7.76 6.19
N VAL A 114 -3.12 7.77 5.86
CA VAL A 114 -3.86 8.97 5.45
C VAL A 114 -4.92 9.25 6.50
N GLN A 115 -4.82 10.39 7.15
CA GLN A 115 -5.84 10.84 8.10
C GLN A 115 -6.66 11.96 7.47
N VAL A 116 -7.94 11.67 7.23
CA VAL A 116 -8.88 12.63 6.68
C VAL A 116 -9.48 13.42 7.84
N GLN A 117 -9.24 14.72 7.86
CA GLN A 117 -9.72 15.61 8.91
C GLN A 117 -11.08 16.21 8.55
N ARG A 118 -11.84 16.65 9.57
CA ARG A 118 -13.11 17.37 9.35
C ARG A 118 -12.91 18.65 8.56
N SER A 119 -11.80 19.33 8.84
CA SER A 119 -11.44 20.56 8.15
C SER A 119 -9.94 20.60 7.95
N GLY A 120 -9.51 21.25 6.90
CA GLY A 120 -8.10 21.33 6.55
C GLY A 120 -7.59 20.15 5.72
N PRO A 121 -6.31 20.16 5.39
CA PRO A 121 -5.71 19.12 4.53
C PRO A 121 -5.59 17.79 5.26
N CYS A 122 -5.55 16.69 4.49
CA CYS A 122 -5.26 15.37 5.01
C CYS A 122 -3.83 15.32 5.56
N ARG A 123 -3.66 14.57 6.65
CA ARG A 123 -2.32 14.24 7.14
C ARG A 123 -1.86 12.94 6.52
N VAL A 124 -0.66 12.95 5.97
CA VAL A 124 -0.06 11.76 5.35
C VAL A 124 1.23 11.44 6.07
N SER A 125 1.33 10.20 6.56
CA SER A 125 2.53 9.69 7.20
C SER A 125 3.02 8.48 6.42
N HIS A 126 4.28 8.48 6.03
CA HIS A 126 4.89 7.39 5.27
C HIS A 126 5.96 6.73 6.13
N VAL A 127 5.78 5.47 6.45
CA VAL A 127 6.76 4.67 7.20
C VAL A 127 7.39 3.66 6.26
N ARG A 128 8.67 3.79 6.03
CA ARG A 128 9.43 2.93 5.13
C ARG A 128 10.00 1.72 5.86
N GLY A 129 9.98 0.57 5.22
CA GLY A 129 10.62 -0.62 5.73
C GLY A 129 9.99 -1.14 7.01
N VAL A 130 8.70 -1.41 7.01
CA VAL A 130 7.96 -1.90 8.18
C VAL A 130 8.33 -3.36 8.45
N GLY A 131 8.68 -3.64 9.69
CA GLY A 131 9.00 -4.97 10.19
C GLY A 131 10.36 -5.45 9.82
#